data_bb0e2c9ed00acde160f5fbab79920fc3
#
_entry.id   bb0e2c9ed00acde160f5fbab79920fc3
#
_cell.length_a   1.000
_cell.length_b   1.000
_cell.length_c   1.000
_cell.angle_alpha   90.00
_cell.angle_beta   90.00
_cell.angle_gamma   90.00
#
_symmetry.space_group_name_H-M   'P 1'
#
loop_
_entity.id
_entity.type
_entity.pdbx_description
1 polymer ?
#
loop_
_entity_poly.entity_id
_entity_poly.type
_entity_poly.pdbx_seq_one_letter_code
_entity_poly.pdbx_strand_id
1 'polypeptide(L)'
;MINDFNDFCTWMYIVVDDIWLKIAPFFKRPGPGPECPDSELLAMAIIGECRGWDVETEMLSQWQEHWDLFPVIPTQSRFNRRRRGLMQAFKLIRQVSLHSLDIAQDHQCIVDSLPLPMVQFRLVPFASSTADWKAYGSTYGKVLSKKQTSFGYKLHLL
;
A
#
# COMPACT_ATOMS: atom_id res chain seq x y z
N MET A 1 23.58 11.14 -3.64
CA MET A 1 23.27 9.86 -4.30
C MET A 1 22.93 8.88 -3.18
N ILE A 2 21.83 8.18 -3.26
CA ILE A 2 21.46 7.17 -2.25
C ILE A 2 22.38 5.97 -2.48
N ASN A 3 23.26 5.68 -1.53
CA ASN A 3 24.31 4.67 -1.71
C ASN A 3 24.01 3.37 -0.95
N ASP A 4 23.24 3.44 0.13
CA ASP A 4 22.91 2.27 0.94
C ASP A 4 21.47 2.35 1.50
N PHE A 5 21.10 1.36 2.31
CA PHE A 5 19.77 1.27 2.90
C PHE A 5 19.51 2.38 3.93
N ASN A 6 20.51 2.76 4.71
CA ASN A 6 20.36 3.81 5.74
C ASN A 6 20.16 5.18 5.08
N ASP A 7 20.91 5.47 4.03
CA ASP A 7 20.71 6.67 3.20
C ASP A 7 19.28 6.72 2.64
N PHE A 8 18.79 5.60 2.11
CA PHE A 8 17.43 5.49 1.59
C PHE A 8 16.38 5.73 2.67
N CYS A 9 16.53 5.11 3.84
CA CYS A 9 15.61 5.29 4.97
C CYS A 9 15.59 6.74 5.46
N THR A 10 16.76 7.34 5.61
CA THR A 10 16.90 8.74 6.04
C THR A 10 16.23 9.69 5.05
N TRP A 11 16.52 9.51 3.76
CA TRP A 11 15.90 10.32 2.72
C TRP A 11 14.38 10.16 2.69
N MET A 12 13.88 8.93 2.73
CA MET A 12 12.45 8.66 2.73
C MET A 12 11.76 9.23 3.98
N TYR A 13 12.40 9.12 5.15
CA TYR A 13 11.89 9.71 6.37
C TYR A 13 11.76 11.24 6.25
N ILE A 14 12.77 11.93 5.73
CA ILE A 14 12.74 13.39 5.53
C ILE A 14 11.57 13.77 4.62
N VAL A 15 11.40 13.08 3.50
CA VAL A 15 10.29 13.34 2.55
C VAL A 15 8.93 13.15 3.23
N VAL A 16 8.76 12.06 3.97
CA VAL A 16 7.52 11.77 4.68
C VAL A 16 7.25 12.79 5.79
N ASP A 17 8.27 13.16 6.57
CA ASP A 17 8.14 14.11 7.67
C ASP A 17 7.82 15.51 7.16
N ASP A 18 8.47 15.98 6.11
CA ASP A 18 8.19 17.28 5.48
C ASP A 18 6.71 17.38 4.99
N ILE A 19 6.18 16.30 4.45
CA ILE A 19 4.77 16.25 4.04
C ILE A 19 3.88 16.16 5.29
N TRP A 20 4.26 15.30 6.25
CA TRP A 20 3.50 15.11 7.48
C TRP A 20 3.33 16.41 8.26
N LEU A 21 4.37 17.21 8.42
CA LEU A 21 4.32 18.50 9.11
C LEU A 21 3.23 19.42 8.55
N LYS A 22 2.97 19.37 7.26
CA LYS A 22 1.94 20.17 6.59
C LYS A 22 0.54 19.64 6.81
N ILE A 23 0.37 18.31 6.89
CA ILE A 23 -0.95 17.66 7.01
C ILE A 23 -1.31 17.27 8.44
N ALA A 24 -0.37 17.19 9.37
CA ALA A 24 -0.56 16.79 10.76
C ALA A 24 -1.71 17.54 11.48
N PRO A 25 -1.94 18.85 11.26
CA PRO A 25 -3.05 19.56 11.88
C PRO A 25 -4.43 18.94 11.62
N PHE A 26 -4.59 18.24 10.49
CA PHE A 26 -5.85 17.57 10.12
C PHE A 26 -6.04 16.21 10.80
N PHE A 27 -4.99 15.69 11.45
CA PHE A 27 -4.97 14.36 12.09
C PHE A 27 -4.86 14.44 13.62
N LYS A 28 -5.22 15.57 14.21
CA LYS A 28 -5.16 15.76 15.66
C LYS A 28 -6.00 14.72 16.38
N ARG A 29 -5.40 14.11 17.40
CA ARG A 29 -6.04 13.15 18.29
C ARG A 29 -6.06 13.71 19.72
N PRO A 30 -7.10 13.44 20.50
CA PRO A 30 -7.11 13.79 21.91
C PRO A 30 -6.10 12.89 22.66
N GLY A 31 -5.51 13.44 23.73
CA GLY A 31 -4.59 12.74 24.61
C GLY A 31 -3.11 13.05 24.37
N PRO A 32 -2.23 12.43 25.15
CA PRO A 32 -0.79 12.62 25.01
C PRO A 32 -0.28 12.09 23.68
N GLY A 33 0.76 12.71 23.14
CA GLY A 33 1.43 12.23 21.92
C GLY A 33 1.95 10.80 22.09
N PRO A 34 2.00 10.02 21.02
CA PRO A 34 2.56 8.68 21.07
C PRO A 34 4.10 8.75 21.17
N GLU A 35 4.71 7.74 21.81
CA GLU A 35 6.16 7.60 21.90
C GLU A 35 6.85 7.53 20.53
N CYS A 36 6.30 6.71 19.62
CA CYS A 36 6.69 6.67 18.20
C CYS A 36 5.85 7.72 17.45
N PRO A 37 6.43 8.79 16.90
CA PRO A 37 5.71 9.79 16.12
C PRO A 37 4.93 9.18 14.94
N ASP A 38 3.91 9.89 14.46
CA ASP A 38 3.15 9.42 13.29
C ASP A 38 3.97 9.48 12.00
N SER A 39 4.91 10.44 11.88
CA SER A 39 5.83 10.50 10.74
C SER A 39 6.76 9.28 10.67
N GLU A 40 7.29 8.83 11.82
CA GLU A 40 8.10 7.62 11.87
C GLU A 40 7.28 6.38 11.49
N LEU A 41 6.06 6.25 12.01
CA LEU A 41 5.19 5.14 11.69
C LEU A 41 4.83 5.11 10.19
N LEU A 42 4.55 6.28 9.60
CA LEU A 42 4.28 6.43 8.18
C LEU A 42 5.50 6.04 7.34
N ALA A 43 6.68 6.53 7.73
CA ALA A 43 7.94 6.20 7.05
C ALA A 43 8.25 4.70 7.14
N MET A 44 8.18 4.09 8.34
CA MET A 44 8.37 2.64 8.50
C MET A 44 7.44 1.83 7.60
N ALA A 45 6.16 2.21 7.52
CA ALA A 45 5.20 1.50 6.67
C ALA A 45 5.53 1.64 5.17
N ILE A 46 5.84 2.86 4.71
CA ILE A 46 6.16 3.12 3.29
C ILE A 46 7.45 2.42 2.89
N ILE A 47 8.49 2.51 3.71
CA ILE A 47 9.77 1.85 3.44
C ILE A 47 9.60 0.33 3.44
N GLY A 48 8.82 -0.22 4.38
CA GLY A 48 8.50 -1.65 4.43
C GLY A 48 7.84 -2.15 3.15
N GLU A 49 6.86 -1.43 2.63
CA GLU A 49 6.25 -1.74 1.32
C GLU A 49 7.26 -1.66 0.17
N CYS A 50 8.14 -0.65 0.15
CA CYS A 50 9.20 -0.54 -0.86
C CYS A 50 10.20 -1.70 -0.80
N ARG A 51 10.39 -2.30 0.37
CA ARG A 51 11.26 -3.46 0.60
C ARG A 51 10.58 -4.81 0.35
N GLY A 52 9.27 -4.80 0.11
CA GLY A 52 8.49 -6.03 -0.06
C GLY A 52 8.27 -6.78 1.26
N TRP A 53 8.28 -6.09 2.39
CA TRP A 53 7.95 -6.68 3.70
C TRP A 53 6.43 -6.72 3.88
N ASP A 54 5.79 -7.64 3.19
CA ASP A 54 4.33 -7.72 3.10
C ASP A 54 3.66 -8.14 4.41
N VAL A 55 4.40 -8.85 5.27
CA VAL A 55 3.90 -9.32 6.56
C VAL A 55 4.27 -8.34 7.66
N GLU A 56 3.28 -7.74 8.31
CA GLU A 56 3.45 -6.68 9.30
C GLU A 56 4.32 -7.09 10.50
N THR A 57 4.23 -8.35 10.95
CA THR A 57 5.09 -8.88 12.03
C THR A 57 6.54 -8.99 11.60
N GLU A 58 6.78 -9.43 10.38
CA GLU A 58 8.12 -9.55 9.80
C GLU A 58 8.74 -8.16 9.61
N MET A 59 7.98 -7.22 9.04
CA MET A 59 8.40 -5.83 8.88
C MET A 59 8.82 -5.21 10.23
N LEU A 60 8.02 -5.38 11.29
CA LEU A 60 8.35 -4.84 12.60
C LEU A 60 9.58 -5.54 13.23
N SER A 61 9.80 -6.82 12.96
CA SER A 61 11.01 -7.53 13.37
C SER A 61 12.25 -6.99 12.66
N GLN A 62 12.14 -6.70 11.35
CA GLN A 62 13.23 -6.08 10.59
C GLN A 62 13.56 -4.68 11.14
N TRP A 63 12.55 -3.88 11.50
CA TRP A 63 12.79 -2.58 12.11
C TRP A 63 13.48 -2.66 13.49
N GLN A 64 13.28 -3.74 14.25
CA GLN A 64 14.02 -3.94 15.49
C GLN A 64 15.53 -4.16 15.27
N GLU A 65 15.93 -4.68 14.11
CA GLU A 65 17.32 -4.81 13.71
C GLU A 65 17.95 -3.46 13.29
N HIS A 66 17.09 -2.47 12.95
CA HIS A 66 17.47 -1.12 12.54
C HIS A 66 17.02 -0.06 13.57
N TRP A 67 17.17 -0.38 14.86
CA TRP A 67 16.76 0.50 15.97
C TRP A 67 17.48 1.85 15.99
N ASP A 68 18.63 1.96 15.35
CA ASP A 68 19.39 3.19 15.16
C ASP A 68 18.67 4.21 14.26
N LEU A 69 17.85 3.73 13.33
CA LEU A 69 17.02 4.56 12.45
C LEU A 69 15.70 4.96 13.11
N PHE A 70 15.05 4.01 13.78
CA PHE A 70 13.76 4.21 14.46
C PHE A 70 13.85 3.67 15.90
N PRO A 71 14.17 4.52 16.87
CA PRO A 71 14.45 4.08 18.26
C PRO A 71 13.23 3.47 18.96
N VAL A 72 12.01 3.83 18.53
CA VAL A 72 10.77 3.37 19.16
C VAL A 72 9.93 2.59 18.18
N ILE A 73 10.05 1.27 18.23
CA ILE A 73 9.22 0.37 17.43
C ILE A 73 7.94 0.01 18.20
N PRO A 74 6.75 0.37 17.69
CA PRO A 74 5.50 0.03 18.36
C PRO A 74 5.19 -1.47 18.26
N THR A 75 4.44 -1.99 19.22
CA THR A 75 3.90 -3.35 19.10
C THR A 75 2.98 -3.47 17.89
N GLN A 76 2.86 -4.68 17.31
CA GLN A 76 2.04 -4.93 16.13
C GLN A 76 0.60 -4.40 16.28
N SER A 77 -0.04 -4.64 17.42
CA SER A 77 -1.42 -4.18 17.66
C SER A 77 -1.52 -2.65 17.66
N ARG A 78 -0.52 -1.95 18.23
CA ARG A 78 -0.47 -0.48 18.24
C ARG A 78 -0.18 0.06 16.84
N PHE A 79 0.77 -0.57 16.12
CA PHE A 79 1.12 -0.22 14.76
C PHE A 79 -0.10 -0.31 13.84
N ASN A 80 -0.77 -1.48 13.81
CA ASN A 80 -1.94 -1.75 12.97
C ASN A 80 -3.09 -0.78 13.25
N ARG A 81 -3.44 -0.57 14.53
CA ARG A 81 -4.49 0.37 14.91
C ARG A 81 -4.20 1.78 14.45
N ARG A 82 -2.96 2.25 14.62
CA ARG A 82 -2.55 3.60 14.20
C ARG A 82 -2.48 3.72 12.69
N ARG A 83 -1.89 2.74 12.00
CA ARG A 83 -1.83 2.68 10.53
C ARG A 83 -3.23 2.82 9.92
N ARG A 84 -4.22 2.11 10.44
CA ARG A 84 -5.62 2.24 9.99
C ARG A 84 -6.18 3.65 10.19
N GLY A 85 -5.88 4.29 11.31
CA GLY A 85 -6.28 5.67 11.57
C GLY A 85 -5.58 6.71 10.67
N LEU A 86 -4.44 6.35 10.08
CA LEU A 86 -3.63 7.21 9.23
C LEU A 86 -3.82 6.93 7.72
N MET A 87 -4.79 6.11 7.31
CA MET A 87 -5.00 5.75 5.90
C MET A 87 -5.16 6.97 4.98
N GLN A 88 -5.81 8.03 5.44
CA GLN A 88 -5.93 9.27 4.66
C GLN A 88 -4.59 10.01 4.54
N ALA A 89 -3.73 9.93 5.57
CA ALA A 89 -2.38 10.49 5.50
C ALA A 89 -1.53 9.77 4.45
N PHE A 90 -1.57 8.43 4.41
CA PHE A 90 -0.90 7.66 3.34
C PHE A 90 -1.36 8.09 1.95
N LYS A 91 -2.66 8.28 1.76
CA LYS A 91 -3.21 8.74 0.49
C LYS A 91 -2.68 10.12 0.10
N LEU A 92 -2.66 11.07 1.05
CA LEU A 92 -2.15 12.42 0.81
C LEU A 92 -0.65 12.42 0.53
N ILE A 93 0.15 11.69 1.32
CA ILE A 93 1.60 11.57 1.10
C ILE A 93 1.86 11.03 -0.31
N ARG A 94 1.17 9.96 -0.71
CA ARG A 94 1.30 9.41 -2.06
C ARG A 94 0.97 10.45 -3.13
N GLN A 95 -0.14 11.18 -2.98
CA GLN A 95 -0.55 12.19 -3.97
C GLN A 95 0.46 13.32 -4.09
N VAL A 96 0.97 13.82 -2.95
CA VAL A 96 1.98 14.88 -2.93
C VAL A 96 3.29 14.38 -3.56
N SER A 97 3.72 13.16 -3.22
CA SER A 97 4.95 12.58 -3.78
C SER A 97 4.84 12.40 -5.30
N LEU A 98 3.73 11.88 -5.81
CA LEU A 98 3.50 11.72 -7.26
C LEU A 98 3.52 13.07 -7.98
N HIS A 99 2.92 14.09 -7.38
CA HIS A 99 2.92 15.43 -7.95
C HIS A 99 4.32 16.08 -7.92
N SER A 100 5.06 15.91 -6.83
CA SER A 100 6.41 16.47 -6.68
C SER A 100 7.45 15.82 -7.61
N LEU A 101 7.20 14.60 -8.05
CA LEU A 101 8.07 13.86 -8.98
C LEU A 101 7.65 14.04 -10.43
N ASP A 102 6.67 14.90 -10.73
CA ASP A 102 6.08 15.11 -12.06
C ASP A 102 5.59 13.81 -12.75
N ILE A 103 5.42 12.72 -12.00
CA ILE A 103 4.95 11.42 -12.52
C ILE A 103 3.55 11.56 -13.12
N ALA A 104 2.75 12.52 -12.62
CA ALA A 104 1.42 12.80 -13.18
C ALA A 104 1.47 13.34 -14.63
N GLN A 105 2.62 13.83 -15.09
CA GLN A 105 2.86 14.31 -16.44
C GLN A 105 3.54 13.26 -17.34
N ASP A 106 3.94 12.12 -16.77
CA ASP A 106 4.50 11.02 -17.54
C ASP A 106 3.39 10.38 -18.38
N HIS A 107 3.58 10.39 -19.69
CA HIS A 107 2.66 9.74 -20.63
C HIS A 107 2.92 8.23 -20.77
N GLN A 108 3.93 7.69 -20.09
CA GLN A 108 4.22 6.27 -20.04
C GLN A 108 3.71 5.69 -18.74
N CYS A 109 2.71 4.84 -18.82
CA CYS A 109 2.19 4.12 -17.65
C CYS A 109 2.25 2.61 -17.88
N ILE A 110 2.59 1.89 -16.82
CA ILE A 110 2.50 0.43 -16.82
C ILE A 110 1.09 0.08 -16.35
N VAL A 111 0.32 -0.54 -17.25
CA VAL A 111 -1.02 -1.04 -16.90
C VAL A 111 -0.90 -2.50 -16.53
N ASP A 112 -1.11 -2.82 -15.28
CA ASP A 112 -1.27 -4.21 -14.85
C ASP A 112 -2.74 -4.59 -14.78
N SER A 113 -3.04 -5.85 -15.07
CA SER A 113 -4.40 -6.35 -15.04
C SER A 113 -4.52 -7.55 -14.12
N LEU A 114 -5.30 -7.37 -13.05
CA LEU A 114 -5.60 -8.41 -12.09
C LEU A 114 -6.94 -9.10 -12.47
N PRO A 115 -6.95 -10.41 -12.70
CA PRO A 115 -8.20 -11.14 -12.85
C PRO A 115 -8.94 -11.22 -11.51
N LEU A 116 -10.20 -10.81 -11.50
CA LEU A 116 -11.11 -10.97 -10.38
C LEU A 116 -12.08 -12.12 -10.70
N PRO A 117 -11.77 -13.36 -10.31
CA PRO A 117 -12.62 -14.50 -10.58
C PRO A 117 -13.88 -14.44 -9.72
N MET A 118 -15.05 -14.46 -10.36
CA MET A 118 -16.34 -14.58 -9.69
C MET A 118 -16.73 -16.04 -9.54
N VAL A 119 -16.49 -16.84 -10.58
CA VAL A 119 -16.84 -18.25 -10.62
C VAL A 119 -15.78 -19.05 -11.39
N GLN A 120 -15.51 -20.28 -10.93
CA GLN A 120 -14.69 -21.23 -11.69
C GLN A 120 -15.38 -21.60 -12.99
N PHE A 121 -14.62 -21.76 -14.08
CA PHE A 121 -15.13 -22.02 -15.42
C PHE A 121 -16.19 -23.13 -15.48
N ARG A 122 -15.94 -24.25 -14.80
CA ARG A 122 -16.85 -25.43 -14.78
C ARG A 122 -18.19 -25.14 -14.10
N LEU A 123 -18.27 -24.13 -13.22
CA LEU A 123 -19.47 -23.78 -12.47
C LEU A 123 -20.32 -22.70 -13.14
N VAL A 124 -19.79 -22.05 -14.18
CA VAL A 124 -20.47 -20.94 -14.89
C VAL A 124 -21.87 -21.33 -15.38
N PRO A 125 -22.11 -22.52 -15.96
CA PRO A 125 -23.44 -22.90 -16.40
C PRO A 125 -24.47 -23.02 -15.27
N PHE A 126 -24.02 -23.22 -14.04
CA PHE A 126 -24.87 -23.43 -12.86
C PHE A 126 -25.04 -22.16 -11.99
N ALA A 127 -24.33 -21.11 -12.33
CA ALA A 127 -24.38 -19.86 -11.55
C ALA A 127 -25.53 -18.97 -12.06
N SER A 128 -26.55 -18.79 -11.22
CA SER A 128 -27.76 -18.00 -11.56
C SER A 128 -27.47 -16.57 -11.95
N SER A 129 -26.42 -15.98 -11.36
CA SER A 129 -26.03 -14.56 -11.58
C SER A 129 -25.16 -14.34 -12.81
N THR A 130 -24.87 -15.36 -13.62
CA THR A 130 -23.96 -15.25 -14.79
C THR A 130 -24.45 -14.24 -15.83
N ALA A 131 -25.76 -14.17 -16.04
CA ALA A 131 -26.36 -13.24 -16.99
C ALA A 131 -26.17 -11.79 -16.55
N ASP A 132 -26.37 -11.51 -15.28
CA ASP A 132 -26.19 -10.18 -14.69
C ASP A 132 -24.72 -9.76 -14.77
N TRP A 133 -23.79 -10.65 -14.43
CA TRP A 133 -22.35 -10.35 -14.53
C TRP A 133 -21.90 -10.06 -15.95
N LYS A 134 -22.43 -10.77 -16.94
CA LYS A 134 -22.18 -10.50 -18.37
C LYS A 134 -22.68 -9.10 -18.77
N ALA A 135 -23.83 -8.68 -18.27
CA ALA A 135 -24.37 -7.34 -18.53
C ALA A 135 -23.44 -6.23 -18.01
N TYR A 136 -22.66 -6.51 -16.96
CA TYR A 136 -21.64 -5.62 -16.40
C TYR A 136 -20.22 -5.87 -16.93
N GLY A 137 -20.07 -6.58 -18.05
CA GLY A 137 -18.80 -6.73 -18.76
C GLY A 137 -17.88 -7.83 -18.25
N SER A 138 -18.41 -8.81 -17.49
CA SER A 138 -17.61 -9.98 -17.11
C SER A 138 -17.30 -10.86 -18.31
N THR A 139 -16.11 -11.43 -18.35
CA THR A 139 -15.62 -12.28 -19.44
C THR A 139 -14.87 -13.49 -18.92
N TYR A 140 -14.55 -14.40 -19.83
CA TYR A 140 -13.66 -15.51 -19.52
C TYR A 140 -12.21 -15.05 -19.54
N GLY A 141 -11.47 -15.40 -18.49
CA GLY A 141 -10.04 -15.12 -18.35
C GLY A 141 -9.26 -16.39 -18.04
N LYS A 142 -8.04 -16.47 -18.57
CA LYS A 142 -7.10 -17.56 -18.29
C LYS A 142 -5.94 -17.03 -17.46
N VAL A 143 -5.72 -17.60 -16.29
CA VAL A 143 -4.53 -17.33 -15.46
C VAL A 143 -3.47 -18.34 -15.84
N LEU A 144 -2.52 -17.94 -16.67
CA LEU A 144 -1.50 -18.83 -17.23
C LEU A 144 -0.63 -19.50 -16.15
N SER A 145 -0.22 -18.74 -15.13
CA SER A 145 0.59 -19.23 -14.02
C SER A 145 -0.09 -20.35 -13.22
N LYS A 146 -1.41 -20.31 -13.10
CA LYS A 146 -2.20 -21.31 -12.37
C LYS A 146 -2.87 -22.33 -13.26
N LYS A 147 -2.71 -22.24 -14.59
CA LYS A 147 -3.41 -23.07 -15.60
C LYS A 147 -4.93 -23.14 -15.38
N GLN A 148 -5.51 -22.09 -14.83
CA GLN A 148 -6.93 -22.01 -14.49
C GLN A 148 -7.65 -21.05 -15.44
N THR A 149 -8.86 -21.43 -15.83
CA THR A 149 -9.80 -20.55 -16.52
C THR A 149 -10.90 -20.17 -15.54
N SER A 150 -11.19 -18.90 -15.42
CA SER A 150 -12.24 -18.34 -14.56
C SER A 150 -13.16 -17.44 -15.37
N PHE A 151 -14.33 -17.20 -14.84
CA PHE A 151 -15.27 -16.21 -15.35
C PHE A 151 -15.33 -15.06 -14.33
N GLY A 152 -15.19 -13.83 -14.79
CA GLY A 152 -15.15 -12.67 -13.90
C GLY A 152 -14.74 -11.38 -14.59
N TYR A 153 -14.19 -10.49 -13.83
CA TYR A 153 -13.76 -9.16 -14.29
C TYR A 153 -12.25 -9.08 -14.43
N LYS A 154 -11.81 -8.09 -15.18
CA LYS A 154 -10.42 -7.67 -15.26
C LYS A 154 -10.31 -6.29 -14.61
N LEU A 155 -9.60 -6.20 -13.51
CA LEU A 155 -9.24 -4.91 -12.90
C LEU A 155 -7.96 -4.41 -13.59
N HIS A 156 -8.02 -3.20 -14.15
CA HIS A 156 -6.84 -2.51 -14.66
C HIS A 156 -6.40 -1.50 -13.60
N LEU A 157 -5.14 -1.61 -13.19
CA LEU A 157 -4.48 -0.69 -12.28
C LEU A 157 -3.60 0.26 -13.12
N LEU A 158 -3.87 1.54 -12.99
CA LEU A 158 -3.10 2.63 -13.60
C LEU A 158 -2.22 3.26 -12.55
#